data_936cd0e72534a62a10ea3757933b2735
#
_entry.id   936cd0e72534a62a10ea3757933b2735
#
_cell.length_a   1.000
_cell.length_b   1.000
_cell.length_c   1.000
_cell.angle_alpha   90.00
_cell.angle_beta   90.00
_cell.angle_gamma   90.00
#
_symmetry.space_group_name_H-M   'P 1'
#
loop_
_entity.id
_entity.type
_entity.pdbx_description
1 polymer ?
#
loop_
_entity_poly.entity_id
_entity_poly.type
_entity_poly.pdbx_seq_one_letter_code
_entity_poly.pdbx_strand_id
1 'polypeptide(L)'
;MKNQTSMKLIFPNVRSAVRCALLCVLGVVFALPTAARNKKQPLSVDDRALWVNALCQMAEPVLRPLSEGKLSETMKLELAPSWDGRDVRVGYLECFGRLMDGITPWLALPDDNTDEGRKRRELRTLALKACAQAVNPESDDYMLWHKENQPLVDAAFLAQSFLRAWDGFWMKLDTVTQARYIEVFRGMRRVTPSYSNWLLFSATVETFLVKAGVGCDQFRITIPLRKMEEWYVGDGMYSDGPHFAMDYYNAFVIQPMYVEVLDVLSGMKRASRKQYEKALERMQRYAVLQERFISPEGTFPVFGRSITYRSAALQPLSMLALRHQLPASLKPGQVRAALTAVYRRMWGDNRNYNADGYLTLGFNGRQPDISDYYTNNGSLYMAAVGFVALGLPADDPFWTDAPLPWTSKKAWEGDPFPKDHAY
;
A
#
# COMPACT_ATOMS: atom_id res chain seq x y z
N MET A 1 14.10 -59.18 -50.08
CA MET A 1 14.03 -58.90 -51.53
C MET A 1 14.15 -57.42 -51.68
N LYS A 2 15.31 -56.97 -52.15
CA LYS A 2 15.59 -56.16 -53.36
C LYS A 2 14.85 -54.82 -53.34
N ASN A 3 15.42 -53.63 -53.54
CA ASN A 3 16.68 -53.26 -54.20
C ASN A 3 17.08 -51.84 -53.78
N GLN A 4 18.38 -51.64 -53.70
CA GLN A 4 19.11 -50.36 -53.73
C GLN A 4 18.88 -49.68 -55.07
N THR A 5 18.96 -48.35 -55.13
CA THR A 5 19.63 -47.65 -56.21
C THR A 5 20.30 -46.39 -55.71
N SER A 6 21.60 -46.42 -55.78
CA SER A 6 22.56 -45.34 -55.59
C SER A 6 22.63 -44.52 -56.88
N MET A 7 22.77 -43.20 -56.79
CA MET A 7 23.21 -42.37 -57.94
C MET A 7 24.27 -41.39 -57.50
N LYS A 8 25.49 -41.65 -57.94
CA LYS A 8 26.67 -40.75 -57.92
C LYS A 8 26.64 -39.82 -59.15
N LEU A 9 27.06 -38.58 -58.99
CA LEU A 9 27.58 -37.74 -60.08
C LEU A 9 28.53 -36.72 -59.43
N ILE A 10 29.81 -36.84 -59.52
CA ILE A 10 30.86 -36.47 -60.52
C ILE A 10 31.11 -34.94 -60.50
N PHE A 11 32.32 -34.59 -59.98
CA PHE A 11 33.00 -33.32 -60.14
C PHE A 11 33.68 -33.19 -61.49
N PRO A 12 34.01 -31.96 -61.93
CA PRO A 12 35.37 -31.77 -62.41
C PRO A 12 36.10 -30.56 -61.77
N ASN A 13 37.35 -30.83 -61.48
CA ASN A 13 38.40 -29.88 -61.21
C ASN A 13 38.74 -28.99 -62.43
N VAL A 14 38.96 -27.70 -62.20
CA VAL A 14 39.93 -26.92 -63.02
C VAL A 14 40.76 -26.05 -62.10
N ARG A 15 42.05 -26.36 -62.06
CA ARG A 15 43.12 -25.48 -61.56
C ARG A 15 43.41 -24.41 -62.57
N SER A 16 43.59 -23.16 -62.19
CA SER A 16 44.59 -22.29 -62.77
C SER A 16 44.99 -21.18 -61.81
N ALA A 17 46.30 -21.05 -61.72
CA ALA A 17 46.99 -20.12 -60.86
C ALA A 17 47.19 -18.74 -61.57
N VAL A 18 47.16 -17.66 -60.83
CA VAL A 18 47.99 -16.48 -61.08
C VAL A 18 48.36 -15.77 -59.77
N ARG A 19 49.62 -15.35 -59.71
CA ARG A 19 50.38 -14.82 -58.59
C ARG A 19 50.12 -13.34 -58.27
N CYS A 20 50.44 -13.02 -56.97
CA CYS A 20 51.07 -11.82 -56.44
C CYS A 20 50.27 -10.50 -56.43
N ALA A 21 50.03 -10.02 -55.24
CA ALA A 21 50.63 -8.77 -54.73
C ALA A 21 50.40 -8.66 -53.20
N LEU A 22 51.46 -8.58 -52.44
CA LEU A 22 51.55 -8.13 -51.07
C LEU A 22 51.14 -6.65 -50.99
N LEU A 23 50.14 -6.35 -50.13
CA LEU A 23 49.99 -5.02 -49.55
C LEU A 23 49.57 -5.18 -48.11
N CYS A 24 50.51 -4.96 -47.20
CA CYS A 24 50.28 -4.79 -45.78
C CYS A 24 49.41 -3.53 -45.56
N VAL A 25 48.19 -3.68 -45.14
CA VAL A 25 47.42 -2.59 -44.53
C VAL A 25 47.29 -2.92 -43.06
N LEU A 26 48.05 -2.22 -42.22
CA LEU A 26 47.86 -2.18 -40.78
C LEU A 26 46.48 -1.59 -40.51
N GLY A 27 45.52 -2.46 -40.22
CA GLY A 27 44.22 -2.07 -39.67
C GLY A 27 44.38 -1.71 -38.19
N VAL A 28 44.50 -0.42 -37.88
CA VAL A 28 44.35 0.09 -36.52
C VAL A 28 42.87 -0.06 -36.16
N VAL A 29 42.58 -1.08 -35.36
CA VAL A 29 41.26 -1.22 -34.73
C VAL A 29 41.15 -0.11 -33.68
N PHE A 30 40.54 0.99 -34.04
CA PHE A 30 40.04 1.95 -33.06
C PHE A 30 38.94 1.25 -32.25
N ALA A 31 39.29 0.73 -31.08
CA ALA A 31 38.31 0.45 -30.04
C ALA A 31 37.69 1.79 -29.62
N LEU A 32 36.55 2.12 -30.19
CA LEU A 32 35.70 3.20 -29.65
C LEU A 32 35.31 2.79 -28.24
N PRO A 33 35.61 3.60 -27.21
CA PRO A 33 35.05 3.36 -25.90
C PRO A 33 33.53 3.48 -26.07
N THR A 34 32.80 2.40 -25.84
CA THR A 34 31.38 2.45 -25.58
C THR A 34 31.22 3.34 -24.35
N ALA A 35 31.00 4.63 -24.60
CA ALA A 35 30.60 5.56 -23.56
C ALA A 35 29.30 5.00 -22.99
N ALA A 36 29.38 4.34 -21.84
CA ALA A 36 28.24 4.06 -20.99
C ALA A 36 27.54 5.40 -20.83
N ARG A 37 26.40 5.54 -21.50
CA ARG A 37 25.55 6.71 -21.42
C ARG A 37 24.98 6.71 -20.00
N ASN A 38 25.74 7.30 -19.06
CA ASN A 38 25.27 7.63 -17.75
C ASN A 38 24.02 8.53 -17.92
N LYS A 39 22.88 7.92 -18.11
CA LYS A 39 21.60 8.60 -17.88
C LYS A 39 21.64 9.00 -16.41
N LYS A 40 21.92 10.27 -16.13
CA LYS A 40 21.66 10.85 -14.82
C LYS A 40 20.21 10.53 -14.50
N GLN A 41 19.99 9.54 -13.61
CA GLN A 41 18.67 9.29 -13.08
C GLN A 41 18.25 10.54 -12.31
N PRO A 42 16.98 10.96 -12.40
CA PRO A 42 16.48 12.10 -11.64
C PRO A 42 16.73 11.85 -10.15
N LEU A 43 17.09 12.88 -9.43
CA LEU A 43 17.35 12.84 -8.00
C LEU A 43 16.11 12.37 -7.22
N SER A 44 16.31 11.64 -6.13
CA SER A 44 15.28 11.11 -5.22
C SER A 44 14.32 12.17 -4.66
N VAL A 45 14.69 13.44 -4.71
CA VAL A 45 13.84 14.60 -4.31
C VAL A 45 12.54 14.66 -5.10
N ASP A 46 12.54 14.25 -6.37
CA ASP A 46 11.34 14.23 -7.22
C ASP A 46 10.36 13.12 -6.80
N ASP A 47 10.85 11.96 -6.33
CA ASP A 47 10.02 10.85 -5.90
C ASP A 47 9.21 11.20 -4.65
N ARG A 48 9.84 11.79 -3.62
CA ARG A 48 9.16 12.20 -2.39
C ARG A 48 8.13 13.29 -2.65
N ALA A 49 8.46 14.29 -3.45
CA ALA A 49 7.54 15.35 -3.83
C ALA A 49 6.31 14.82 -4.56
N LEU A 50 6.48 13.86 -5.47
CA LEU A 50 5.37 13.18 -6.15
C LEU A 50 4.44 12.47 -5.15
N TRP A 51 5.00 11.74 -4.19
CA TRP A 51 4.22 11.03 -3.18
C TRP A 51 3.47 12.01 -2.26
N VAL A 52 4.14 13.06 -1.78
CA VAL A 52 3.53 14.10 -0.94
C VAL A 52 2.40 14.80 -1.69
N ASN A 53 2.60 15.18 -2.95
CA ASN A 53 1.57 15.84 -3.75
C ASN A 53 0.36 14.94 -3.94
N ALA A 54 0.55 13.67 -4.28
CA ALA A 54 -0.54 12.71 -4.45
C ALA A 54 -1.34 12.52 -3.15
N LEU A 55 -0.65 12.35 -2.01
CA LEU A 55 -1.32 12.18 -0.71
C LEU A 55 -2.06 13.47 -0.27
N CYS A 56 -1.47 14.64 -0.48
CA CYS A 56 -2.11 15.93 -0.17
C CYS A 56 -3.35 16.15 -1.05
N GLN A 57 -3.28 15.79 -2.33
CA GLN A 57 -4.42 15.90 -3.25
C GLN A 57 -5.59 15.01 -2.82
N MET A 58 -5.33 13.83 -2.27
CA MET A 58 -6.37 12.99 -1.67
C MET A 58 -6.91 13.59 -0.37
N ALA A 59 -6.05 14.13 0.46
CA ALA A 59 -6.39 14.49 1.84
C ALA A 59 -7.10 15.84 1.96
N GLU A 60 -6.70 16.83 1.20
CA GLU A 60 -7.16 18.22 1.38
C GLU A 60 -8.67 18.39 1.15
N PRO A 61 -9.26 17.80 0.08
CA PRO A 61 -10.72 17.88 -0.14
C PRO A 61 -11.56 17.22 0.95
N VAL A 62 -10.99 16.28 1.71
CA VAL A 62 -11.66 15.59 2.82
C VAL A 62 -11.44 16.33 4.13
N LEU A 63 -10.20 16.62 4.48
CA LEU A 63 -9.85 17.13 5.80
C LEU A 63 -10.32 18.57 6.01
N ARG A 64 -10.29 19.41 4.96
CA ARG A 64 -10.69 20.81 5.08
C ARG A 64 -12.19 20.95 5.42
N PRO A 65 -13.14 20.43 4.63
CA PRO A 65 -14.54 20.53 4.98
C PRO A 65 -14.89 19.77 6.25
N LEU A 66 -14.31 18.57 6.48
CA LEU A 66 -14.58 17.84 7.73
C LEU A 66 -14.10 18.60 8.96
N SER A 67 -12.99 19.37 8.88
CA SER A 67 -12.53 20.20 9.98
C SER A 67 -13.50 21.32 10.36
N GLU A 68 -14.44 21.63 9.46
CA GLU A 68 -15.50 22.65 9.61
C GLU A 68 -16.89 22.04 9.83
N GLY A 69 -17.02 20.71 9.86
CA GLY A 69 -18.30 19.99 9.94
C GLY A 69 -19.14 20.07 8.65
N LYS A 70 -18.48 20.12 7.47
CA LYS A 70 -19.14 20.31 6.16
C LYS A 70 -18.81 19.23 5.13
N LEU A 71 -18.22 18.11 5.54
CA LEU A 71 -17.87 17.04 4.59
C LEU A 71 -19.12 16.48 3.91
N SER A 72 -20.18 16.23 4.68
CA SER A 72 -21.44 15.67 4.17
C SER A 72 -22.17 16.62 3.21
N GLU A 73 -21.94 17.94 3.31
CA GLU A 73 -22.46 18.93 2.37
C GLU A 73 -21.67 18.94 1.05
N THR A 74 -20.35 18.75 1.12
CA THR A 74 -19.44 18.96 -0.02
C THR A 74 -19.13 17.67 -0.78
N MET A 75 -19.02 16.54 -0.07
CA MET A 75 -18.73 15.22 -0.69
C MET A 75 -20.03 14.50 -1.05
N LYS A 76 -20.33 14.47 -2.33
CA LYS A 76 -21.41 13.59 -2.83
C LYS A 76 -20.91 12.16 -2.92
N LEU A 77 -21.63 11.25 -2.27
CA LEU A 77 -21.28 9.83 -2.31
C LEU A 77 -21.66 9.22 -3.65
N GLU A 78 -20.66 8.67 -4.34
CA GLU A 78 -20.82 7.84 -5.54
C GLU A 78 -20.84 6.37 -5.13
N LEU A 79 -21.90 5.64 -5.48
CA LEU A 79 -22.11 4.25 -5.07
C LEU A 79 -21.84 3.31 -6.24
N ALA A 80 -21.39 2.08 -5.96
CA ALA A 80 -21.31 1.02 -6.96
C ALA A 80 -22.69 0.80 -7.62
N PRO A 81 -22.77 0.48 -8.91
CA PRO A 81 -24.03 0.20 -9.58
C PRO A 81 -24.86 -0.91 -8.91
N SER A 82 -24.18 -1.84 -8.23
CA SER A 82 -24.77 -2.97 -7.51
C SER A 82 -24.81 -2.77 -5.98
N TRP A 83 -24.88 -1.51 -5.50
CA TRP A 83 -24.86 -1.19 -4.07
C TRP A 83 -25.82 -2.04 -3.24
N ASP A 84 -25.38 -2.53 -2.08
CA ASP A 84 -26.11 -3.49 -1.24
C ASP A 84 -27.25 -2.89 -0.40
N GLY A 85 -27.50 -1.58 -0.49
CA GLY A 85 -28.61 -0.90 0.15
C GLY A 85 -28.40 -0.52 1.61
N ARG A 86 -27.19 -0.75 2.20
CA ARG A 86 -26.87 -0.22 3.54
C ARG A 86 -26.92 1.31 3.56
N ASP A 87 -26.96 1.90 4.75
CA ASP A 87 -26.96 3.35 4.91
C ASP A 87 -25.72 3.96 4.23
N VAL A 88 -25.96 4.82 3.23
CA VAL A 88 -24.89 5.41 2.42
C VAL A 88 -23.90 6.22 3.24
N ARG A 89 -24.31 6.76 4.39
CA ARG A 89 -23.47 7.58 5.28
C ARG A 89 -22.26 6.83 5.84
N VAL A 90 -22.23 5.48 5.77
CA VAL A 90 -20.99 4.72 6.05
C VAL A 90 -19.83 5.20 5.22
N GLY A 91 -20.07 5.71 4.01
CA GLY A 91 -19.06 6.21 3.08
C GLY A 91 -18.21 7.36 3.64
N TYR A 92 -18.75 8.21 4.49
CA TYR A 92 -17.99 9.29 5.13
C TYR A 92 -16.99 8.75 6.14
N LEU A 93 -17.39 7.76 6.96
CA LEU A 93 -16.49 7.11 7.89
C LEU A 93 -15.43 6.26 7.15
N GLU A 94 -15.81 5.57 6.07
CA GLU A 94 -14.87 4.87 5.20
C GLU A 94 -13.82 5.84 4.64
N CYS A 95 -14.25 6.98 4.10
CA CYS A 95 -13.40 8.01 3.55
C CYS A 95 -12.38 8.49 4.59
N PHE A 96 -12.87 8.95 5.72
CA PHE A 96 -12.04 9.53 6.75
C PHE A 96 -11.12 8.50 7.41
N GLY A 97 -11.65 7.35 7.84
CA GLY A 97 -10.88 6.32 8.55
C GLY A 97 -9.72 5.76 7.73
N ARG A 98 -9.97 5.45 6.46
CA ARG A 98 -8.97 4.91 5.54
C ARG A 98 -7.93 5.95 5.12
N LEU A 99 -8.35 7.20 4.89
CA LEU A 99 -7.41 8.29 4.63
C LEU A 99 -6.46 8.49 5.83
N MET A 100 -7.03 8.53 7.04
CA MET A 100 -6.24 8.73 8.27
C MET A 100 -5.21 7.62 8.46
N ASP A 101 -5.55 6.36 8.17
CA ASP A 101 -4.62 5.25 8.28
C ASP A 101 -3.39 5.38 7.38
N GLY A 102 -3.56 5.99 6.21
CA GLY A 102 -2.45 6.27 5.28
C GLY A 102 -1.63 7.50 5.62
N ILE A 103 -2.28 8.59 6.08
CA ILE A 103 -1.62 9.89 6.20
C ILE A 103 -1.00 10.15 7.58
N THR A 104 -1.50 9.55 8.67
CA THR A 104 -1.03 9.86 10.04
C THR A 104 0.46 9.62 10.26
N PRO A 105 1.14 8.62 9.68
CA PRO A 105 2.57 8.48 9.83
C PRO A 105 3.33 9.73 9.34
N TRP A 106 2.91 10.31 8.21
CA TRP A 106 3.50 11.54 7.70
C TRP A 106 3.13 12.76 8.55
N LEU A 107 1.88 12.88 8.98
CA LEU A 107 1.43 13.97 9.86
C LEU A 107 2.13 13.97 11.22
N ALA A 108 2.59 12.82 11.69
CA ALA A 108 3.28 12.65 12.97
C ALA A 108 4.74 13.11 12.96
N LEU A 109 5.34 13.31 11.78
CA LEU A 109 6.72 13.78 11.67
C LEU A 109 6.93 15.13 12.40
N PRO A 110 8.12 15.36 12.95
CA PRO A 110 8.48 16.64 13.57
C PRO A 110 8.28 17.82 12.62
N ASP A 111 8.06 19.00 13.19
CA ASP A 111 7.95 20.23 12.42
C ASP A 111 9.31 20.65 11.87
N ASP A 112 9.29 21.13 10.65
CA ASP A 112 10.42 21.74 9.97
C ASP A 112 9.97 22.96 9.15
N ASN A 113 10.93 23.72 8.60
CA ASN A 113 10.65 24.97 7.86
C ASN A 113 10.62 24.77 6.34
N THR A 114 10.60 23.53 5.86
CA THR A 114 10.47 23.23 4.43
C THR A 114 9.04 23.48 3.95
N ASP A 115 8.84 23.54 2.62
CA ASP A 115 7.50 23.64 2.03
C ASP A 115 6.65 22.42 2.40
N GLU A 116 7.24 21.24 2.39
CA GLU A 116 6.61 20.01 2.85
C GLU A 116 6.21 20.12 4.34
N GLY A 117 7.10 20.61 5.20
CA GLY A 117 6.83 20.76 6.63
C GLY A 117 5.71 21.76 6.92
N ARG A 118 5.62 22.85 6.15
CA ARG A 118 4.50 23.81 6.25
C ARG A 118 3.17 23.17 5.86
N LYS A 119 3.13 22.45 4.74
CA LYS A 119 1.96 21.73 4.26
C LYS A 119 1.51 20.66 5.26
N ARG A 120 2.47 19.90 5.81
CA ARG A 120 2.22 18.89 6.83
C ARG A 120 1.60 19.47 8.10
N ARG A 121 2.09 20.61 8.60
CA ARG A 121 1.50 21.30 9.76
C ARG A 121 0.08 21.76 9.49
N GLU A 122 -0.17 22.33 8.30
CA GLU A 122 -1.53 22.72 7.89
C GLU A 122 -2.48 21.52 7.92
N LEU A 123 -2.13 20.44 7.21
CA LEU A 123 -2.99 19.25 7.13
C LEU A 123 -3.12 18.55 8.48
N ARG A 124 -2.08 18.52 9.32
CA ARG A 124 -2.18 18.00 10.69
C ARG A 124 -3.19 18.80 11.52
N THR A 125 -3.19 20.12 11.40
CA THR A 125 -4.17 20.96 12.10
C THR A 125 -5.58 20.68 11.64
N LEU A 126 -5.80 20.53 10.33
CA LEU A 126 -7.10 20.13 9.79
C LEU A 126 -7.50 18.73 10.25
N ALA A 127 -6.58 17.75 10.22
CA ALA A 127 -6.85 16.39 10.65
C ALA A 127 -7.22 16.29 12.14
N LEU A 128 -6.57 17.03 13.03
CA LEU A 128 -6.93 17.08 14.45
C LEU A 128 -8.35 17.63 14.66
N LYS A 129 -8.73 18.70 13.95
CA LYS A 129 -10.09 19.26 13.97
C LYS A 129 -11.09 18.28 13.36
N ALA A 130 -10.75 17.65 12.24
CA ALA A 130 -11.59 16.63 11.59
C ALA A 130 -11.86 15.44 12.53
N CYS A 131 -10.84 14.99 13.28
CA CYS A 131 -11.02 13.96 14.32
C CYS A 131 -12.05 14.41 15.39
N ALA A 132 -12.01 15.66 15.81
CA ALA A 132 -12.97 16.18 16.78
C ALA A 132 -14.40 16.21 16.22
N GLN A 133 -14.58 16.67 14.98
CA GLN A 133 -15.90 16.68 14.33
C GLN A 133 -16.48 15.27 14.15
N ALA A 134 -15.67 14.32 13.71
CA ALA A 134 -16.10 12.95 13.45
C ALA A 134 -16.73 12.22 14.65
N VAL A 135 -16.37 12.63 15.89
CA VAL A 135 -16.87 12.03 17.14
C VAL A 135 -17.65 13.04 18.01
N ASN A 136 -17.91 14.24 17.52
CA ASN A 136 -18.73 15.23 18.22
C ASN A 136 -20.22 15.03 17.89
N PRO A 137 -21.08 14.61 18.85
CA PRO A 137 -22.50 14.41 18.60
C PRO A 137 -23.26 15.64 18.10
N GLU A 138 -22.72 16.84 18.36
CA GLU A 138 -23.31 18.14 17.93
C GLU A 138 -22.83 18.56 16.52
N SER A 139 -21.93 17.79 15.89
CA SER A 139 -21.44 18.07 14.55
C SER A 139 -22.38 17.52 13.49
N ASP A 140 -22.62 18.25 12.41
CA ASP A 140 -23.33 17.75 11.22
C ASP A 140 -22.58 16.59 10.55
N ASP A 141 -21.27 16.53 10.76
CA ASP A 141 -20.39 15.44 10.30
C ASP A 141 -20.11 14.38 11.39
N TYR A 142 -20.97 14.26 12.42
CA TYR A 142 -20.89 13.14 13.34
C TYR A 142 -21.02 11.83 12.57
N MET A 143 -19.99 10.99 12.60
CA MET A 143 -19.94 9.79 11.78
C MET A 143 -20.95 8.73 12.23
N LEU A 144 -21.33 7.85 11.29
CA LEU A 144 -22.30 6.80 11.55
C LEU A 144 -21.67 5.64 12.35
N TRP A 145 -21.49 5.82 13.67
CA TRP A 145 -20.83 4.83 14.53
C TRP A 145 -21.70 3.65 14.95
N HIS A 146 -23.04 3.79 14.98
CA HIS A 146 -23.88 2.90 15.78
C HIS A 146 -24.93 2.11 15.01
N LYS A 147 -25.12 2.34 13.72
CA LYS A 147 -26.28 1.81 13.00
C LYS A 147 -25.99 0.56 12.17
N GLU A 148 -24.84 0.54 11.47
CA GLU A 148 -24.43 -0.52 10.54
C GLU A 148 -23.31 -1.39 11.15
N ASN A 149 -22.93 -2.48 10.44
CA ASN A 149 -21.75 -3.26 10.82
C ASN A 149 -20.45 -2.68 10.24
N GLN A 150 -20.53 -1.99 9.10
CA GLN A 150 -19.40 -1.36 8.42
C GLN A 150 -18.53 -0.48 9.34
N PRO A 151 -19.06 0.29 10.30
CA PRO A 151 -18.24 1.07 11.23
C PRO A 151 -17.15 0.32 11.98
N LEU A 152 -17.29 -1.00 12.21
CA LEU A 152 -16.20 -1.80 12.79
C LEU A 152 -14.94 -1.78 11.90
N VAL A 153 -15.12 -1.84 10.59
CA VAL A 153 -14.02 -1.81 9.61
C VAL A 153 -13.25 -0.50 9.71
N ASP A 154 -13.97 0.61 9.68
CA ASP A 154 -13.35 1.93 9.54
C ASP A 154 -12.92 2.50 10.91
N ALA A 155 -13.55 2.05 12.00
CA ALA A 155 -13.01 2.20 13.35
C ALA A 155 -11.65 1.49 13.50
N ALA A 156 -11.47 0.33 12.87
CA ALA A 156 -10.19 -0.38 12.91
C ALA A 156 -9.09 0.36 12.13
N PHE A 157 -9.38 0.94 10.97
CA PHE A 157 -8.42 1.79 10.25
C PHE A 157 -8.06 3.04 11.07
N LEU A 158 -9.00 3.69 11.72
CA LEU A 158 -8.70 4.79 12.63
C LEU A 158 -7.88 4.34 13.85
N ALA A 159 -8.23 3.21 14.46
CA ALA A 159 -7.45 2.66 15.55
C ALA A 159 -6.01 2.34 15.12
N GLN A 160 -5.84 1.77 13.92
CA GLN A 160 -4.53 1.49 13.31
C GLN A 160 -3.74 2.78 13.08
N SER A 161 -4.38 3.82 12.53
CA SER A 161 -3.77 5.13 12.32
C SER A 161 -3.21 5.73 13.62
N PHE A 162 -3.98 5.64 14.69
CA PHE A 162 -3.57 6.13 16.01
C PHE A 162 -2.47 5.26 16.63
N LEU A 163 -2.50 3.95 16.43
CA LEU A 163 -1.42 3.06 16.87
C LEU A 163 -0.09 3.37 16.16
N ARG A 164 -0.12 3.65 14.86
CA ARG A 164 1.03 4.03 14.03
C ARG A 164 1.65 5.37 14.44
N ALA A 165 0.81 6.29 14.88
CA ALA A 165 1.19 7.68 15.17
C ALA A 165 0.82 8.08 16.59
N TRP A 166 1.08 7.22 17.57
CA TRP A 166 0.62 7.39 18.95
C TRP A 166 1.07 8.73 19.55
N ASP A 167 2.37 8.97 19.66
CA ASP A 167 2.91 10.18 20.27
C ASP A 167 2.80 11.40 19.34
N GLY A 168 2.98 11.19 18.04
CA GLY A 168 3.00 12.26 17.04
C GLY A 168 1.62 12.75 16.62
N PHE A 169 0.55 11.98 16.84
CA PHE A 169 -0.80 12.36 16.45
C PHE A 169 -1.86 12.08 17.52
N TRP A 170 -2.03 10.82 18.00
CA TRP A 170 -3.07 10.49 18.99
C TRP A 170 -2.97 11.35 20.25
N MET A 171 -1.77 11.46 20.81
CA MET A 171 -1.52 12.24 22.03
C MET A 171 -1.65 13.76 21.82
N LYS A 172 -1.86 14.23 20.58
CA LYS A 172 -2.14 15.65 20.27
C LYS A 172 -3.63 15.97 20.18
N LEU A 173 -4.50 14.96 20.18
CA LEU A 173 -5.93 15.16 20.32
C LEU A 173 -6.25 15.66 21.74
N ASP A 174 -7.24 16.53 21.86
CA ASP A 174 -7.73 16.95 23.17
C ASP A 174 -8.40 15.78 23.91
N THR A 175 -8.48 15.90 25.24
CA THR A 175 -8.97 14.82 26.10
C THR A 175 -10.43 14.47 25.88
N VAL A 176 -11.27 15.41 25.43
CA VAL A 176 -12.70 15.16 25.12
C VAL A 176 -12.79 14.32 23.85
N THR A 177 -12.03 14.67 22.82
CA THR A 177 -11.94 13.94 21.57
C THR A 177 -11.40 12.52 21.80
N GLN A 178 -10.34 12.38 22.60
CA GLN A 178 -9.80 11.06 22.97
C GLN A 178 -10.84 10.19 23.70
N ALA A 179 -11.56 10.76 24.67
CA ALA A 179 -12.60 10.06 25.42
C ALA A 179 -13.74 9.59 24.51
N ARG A 180 -14.17 10.43 23.57
CA ARG A 180 -15.20 10.09 22.58
C ARG A 180 -14.76 8.96 21.65
N TYR A 181 -13.50 8.96 21.17
CA TYR A 181 -12.97 7.83 20.38
C TYR A 181 -12.94 6.53 21.18
N ILE A 182 -12.51 6.56 22.43
CA ILE A 182 -12.54 5.39 23.32
C ILE A 182 -13.97 4.85 23.45
N GLU A 183 -14.95 5.73 23.59
CA GLU A 183 -16.37 5.33 23.72
C GLU A 183 -16.90 4.70 22.43
N VAL A 184 -16.70 5.34 21.25
CA VAL A 184 -17.17 4.77 19.98
C VAL A 184 -16.44 3.46 19.65
N PHE A 185 -15.17 3.32 19.97
CA PHE A 185 -14.41 2.07 19.76
C PHE A 185 -14.92 0.94 20.69
N ARG A 186 -15.23 1.24 21.95
CA ARG A 186 -15.93 0.28 22.84
C ARG A 186 -17.30 -0.11 22.28
N GLY A 187 -18.00 0.83 21.68
CA GLY A 187 -19.28 0.60 21.02
C GLY A 187 -19.21 -0.41 19.86
N MET A 188 -18.03 -0.62 19.24
CA MET A 188 -17.83 -1.61 18.18
C MET A 188 -17.98 -3.06 18.68
N ARG A 189 -17.99 -3.31 19.98
CA ARG A 189 -18.26 -4.64 20.55
C ARG A 189 -19.67 -5.16 20.23
N ARG A 190 -20.62 -4.27 19.88
CA ARG A 190 -21.95 -4.64 19.39
C ARG A 190 -21.93 -5.40 18.06
N VAL A 191 -20.87 -5.21 17.24
CA VAL A 191 -20.74 -5.85 15.93
C VAL A 191 -20.07 -7.20 16.08
N THR A 192 -20.74 -8.26 15.63
CA THR A 192 -20.11 -9.57 15.45
C THR A 192 -19.33 -9.55 14.13
N PRO A 193 -18.00 -9.66 14.16
CA PRO A 193 -17.22 -9.64 12.92
C PRO A 193 -17.51 -10.89 12.09
N SER A 194 -17.60 -10.74 10.77
CA SER A 194 -17.68 -11.85 9.84
C SER A 194 -16.47 -12.78 10.02
N TYR A 195 -16.67 -14.08 9.74
CA TYR A 195 -15.63 -15.11 9.89
C TYR A 195 -14.64 -15.05 8.71
N SER A 196 -13.88 -13.97 8.65
CA SER A 196 -12.97 -13.55 7.57
C SER A 196 -11.91 -12.59 8.14
N ASN A 197 -11.25 -11.80 7.26
CA ASN A 197 -10.38 -10.68 7.68
C ASN A 197 -11.04 -9.73 8.71
N TRP A 198 -12.38 -9.68 8.78
CA TRP A 198 -13.12 -8.87 9.75
C TRP A 198 -12.75 -9.16 11.20
N LEU A 199 -12.27 -10.36 11.48
CA LEU A 199 -11.76 -10.70 12.82
C LEU A 199 -10.60 -9.77 13.22
N LEU A 200 -9.76 -9.36 12.26
CA LEU A 200 -8.64 -8.45 12.53
C LEU A 200 -9.11 -7.02 12.83
N PHE A 201 -10.24 -6.58 12.27
CA PHE A 201 -10.80 -5.28 12.65
C PHE A 201 -11.14 -5.24 14.14
N SER A 202 -11.79 -6.29 14.65
CA SER A 202 -12.08 -6.37 16.09
C SER A 202 -10.80 -6.41 16.94
N ALA A 203 -9.78 -7.16 16.51
CA ALA A 203 -8.51 -7.25 17.22
C ALA A 203 -7.75 -5.91 17.24
N THR A 204 -7.78 -5.16 16.13
CA THR A 204 -7.12 -3.86 16.02
C THR A 204 -7.76 -2.82 16.95
N VAL A 205 -9.09 -2.74 16.96
CA VAL A 205 -9.84 -1.84 17.88
C VAL A 205 -9.53 -2.20 19.34
N GLU A 206 -9.59 -3.48 19.70
CA GLU A 206 -9.28 -3.90 21.08
C GLU A 206 -7.81 -3.69 21.43
N THR A 207 -6.89 -3.84 20.49
CA THR A 207 -5.45 -3.55 20.70
C THR A 207 -5.23 -2.06 21.00
N PHE A 208 -5.95 -1.18 20.29
CA PHE A 208 -5.94 0.25 20.62
C PHE A 208 -6.44 0.49 22.05
N LEU A 209 -7.57 -0.10 22.44
CA LEU A 209 -8.12 0.04 23.80
C LEU A 209 -7.16 -0.48 24.89
N VAL A 210 -6.42 -1.57 24.59
CA VAL A 210 -5.35 -2.07 25.46
C VAL A 210 -4.26 -1.00 25.62
N LYS A 211 -3.78 -0.41 24.51
CA LYS A 211 -2.72 0.60 24.55
C LYS A 211 -3.18 1.87 25.25
N ALA A 212 -4.44 2.24 25.11
CA ALA A 212 -5.06 3.36 25.80
C ALA A 212 -5.30 3.10 27.31
N GLY A 213 -5.04 1.89 27.79
CA GLY A 213 -5.17 1.54 29.22
C GLY A 213 -6.60 1.41 29.73
N VAL A 214 -7.59 1.24 28.84
CA VAL A 214 -9.03 1.29 29.19
C VAL A 214 -9.72 -0.07 29.22
N GLY A 215 -8.95 -1.14 29.24
CA GLY A 215 -9.44 -2.52 29.22
C GLY A 215 -9.88 -2.99 27.84
N CYS A 216 -9.90 -4.29 27.64
CA CYS A 216 -10.23 -4.92 26.35
C CYS A 216 -11.13 -6.14 26.52
N ASP A 217 -11.78 -6.53 25.43
CA ASP A 217 -12.36 -7.86 25.27
C ASP A 217 -11.26 -8.80 24.73
N GLN A 218 -10.71 -9.61 25.65
CA GLN A 218 -9.60 -10.50 25.33
C GLN A 218 -9.98 -11.57 24.28
N PHE A 219 -11.25 -11.97 24.20
CA PHE A 219 -11.72 -12.95 23.21
C PHE A 219 -11.62 -12.37 21.79
N ARG A 220 -11.96 -11.08 21.62
CA ARG A 220 -11.89 -10.35 20.35
C ARG A 220 -10.46 -10.09 19.89
N ILE A 221 -9.44 -10.35 20.70
CA ILE A 221 -8.02 -10.38 20.35
C ILE A 221 -7.57 -11.81 20.08
N THR A 222 -7.84 -12.73 21.02
CA THR A 222 -7.26 -14.07 21.00
C THR A 222 -7.74 -14.91 19.81
N ILE A 223 -9.05 -14.85 19.49
CA ILE A 223 -9.60 -15.65 18.40
C ILE A 223 -9.06 -15.19 17.04
N PRO A 224 -9.07 -13.89 16.68
CA PRO A 224 -8.44 -13.42 15.45
C PRO A 224 -6.99 -13.90 15.29
N LEU A 225 -6.16 -13.75 16.32
CA LEU A 225 -4.75 -14.14 16.24
C LEU A 225 -4.56 -15.65 16.01
N ARG A 226 -5.41 -16.49 16.63
CA ARG A 226 -5.40 -17.95 16.37
C ARG A 226 -5.87 -18.27 14.95
N LYS A 227 -6.91 -17.61 14.47
CA LYS A 227 -7.44 -17.84 13.12
C LYS A 227 -6.45 -17.44 12.03
N MET A 228 -5.67 -16.39 12.21
CA MET A 228 -4.60 -16.07 11.27
C MET A 228 -3.55 -17.19 11.18
N GLU A 229 -3.20 -17.83 12.28
CA GLU A 229 -2.30 -19.00 12.23
C GLU A 229 -2.92 -20.20 11.49
N GLU A 230 -4.22 -20.46 11.70
CA GLU A 230 -4.95 -21.54 11.03
C GLU A 230 -5.16 -21.27 9.52
N TRP A 231 -5.31 -20.00 9.13
CA TRP A 231 -5.58 -19.58 7.75
C TRP A 231 -4.32 -19.28 6.94
N TYR A 232 -3.14 -19.51 7.49
CA TYR A 232 -1.91 -19.42 6.71
C TYR A 232 -1.83 -20.56 5.69
N VAL A 233 -1.75 -20.22 4.41
CA VAL A 233 -1.75 -21.19 3.30
C VAL A 233 -0.36 -21.46 2.71
N GLY A 234 0.67 -20.78 3.23
CA GLY A 234 2.05 -20.90 2.74
C GLY A 234 2.47 -19.72 1.88
N ASP A 235 3.75 -19.64 1.59
CA ASP A 235 4.40 -18.65 0.69
C ASP A 235 4.05 -17.19 0.97
N GLY A 236 3.90 -16.85 2.26
CA GLY A 236 3.53 -15.50 2.70
C GLY A 236 2.05 -15.16 2.56
N MET A 237 1.19 -16.11 2.17
CA MET A 237 -0.23 -15.87 1.91
C MET A 237 -1.12 -16.39 3.04
N TYR A 238 -2.22 -15.68 3.30
CA TYR A 238 -3.29 -16.09 4.19
C TYR A 238 -4.59 -16.23 3.41
N SER A 239 -5.41 -17.22 3.80
CA SER A 239 -6.81 -17.27 3.40
C SER A 239 -7.62 -16.19 4.11
N ASP A 240 -8.62 -15.65 3.43
CA ASP A 240 -9.58 -14.71 4.01
C ASP A 240 -10.83 -15.47 4.50
N GLY A 241 -10.67 -16.17 5.60
CA GLY A 241 -11.63 -17.13 6.12
C GLY A 241 -11.30 -18.57 5.68
N PRO A 242 -12.30 -19.50 5.72
CA PRO A 242 -12.07 -20.92 5.44
C PRO A 242 -11.64 -21.24 4.01
N HIS A 243 -11.94 -20.36 3.05
CA HIS A 243 -11.69 -20.57 1.63
C HIS A 243 -10.70 -19.55 1.09
N PHE A 244 -9.61 -20.06 0.51
CA PHE A 244 -8.62 -19.17 -0.11
C PHE A 244 -9.17 -18.51 -1.38
N ALA A 245 -8.97 -17.20 -1.46
CA ALA A 245 -9.18 -16.41 -2.67
C ALA A 245 -7.92 -15.62 -2.99
N MET A 246 -7.50 -15.67 -4.25
CA MET A 246 -6.37 -14.87 -4.73
C MET A 246 -6.85 -13.43 -4.95
N ASP A 247 -6.61 -12.58 -3.98
CA ASP A 247 -6.92 -11.14 -4.02
C ASP A 247 -5.92 -10.35 -3.17
N TYR A 248 -6.08 -9.02 -3.14
CA TYR A 248 -5.20 -8.13 -2.38
C TYR A 248 -5.62 -7.93 -0.91
N TYR A 249 -6.55 -8.71 -0.35
CA TYR A 249 -6.89 -8.57 1.08
C TYR A 249 -5.72 -8.92 2.00
N ASN A 250 -4.77 -9.74 1.54
CA ASN A 250 -3.49 -9.90 2.23
C ASN A 250 -2.74 -8.56 2.39
N ALA A 251 -2.81 -7.68 1.39
CA ALA A 251 -2.19 -6.36 1.42
C ALA A 251 -3.04 -5.30 2.11
N PHE A 252 -4.36 -5.32 1.88
CA PHE A 252 -5.26 -4.28 2.39
C PHE A 252 -5.46 -4.36 3.90
N VAL A 253 -5.52 -5.58 4.46
CA VAL A 253 -5.95 -5.83 5.84
C VAL A 253 -5.06 -6.85 6.54
N ILE A 254 -4.93 -8.08 5.99
CA ILE A 254 -4.48 -9.24 6.76
C ILE A 254 -3.04 -9.05 7.26
N GLN A 255 -2.10 -8.83 6.35
CA GLN A 255 -0.69 -8.67 6.70
C GLN A 255 -0.46 -7.42 7.60
N PRO A 256 -0.92 -6.22 7.21
CA PRO A 256 -0.67 -5.02 8.00
C PRO A 256 -1.25 -5.10 9.41
N MET A 257 -2.54 -5.44 9.55
CA MET A 257 -3.19 -5.45 10.86
C MET A 257 -2.67 -6.58 11.75
N TYR A 258 -2.44 -7.78 11.19
CA TYR A 258 -1.93 -8.90 11.96
C TYR A 258 -0.54 -8.61 12.56
N VAL A 259 0.37 -8.07 11.73
CA VAL A 259 1.72 -7.71 12.18
C VAL A 259 1.69 -6.58 13.21
N GLU A 260 0.88 -5.52 12.99
CA GLU A 260 0.82 -4.38 13.91
C GLU A 260 0.15 -4.72 15.25
N VAL A 261 -0.92 -5.51 15.22
CA VAL A 261 -1.57 -6.03 16.45
C VAL A 261 -0.56 -6.82 17.27
N LEU A 262 0.18 -7.75 16.64
CA LEU A 262 1.19 -8.55 17.33
C LEU A 262 2.37 -7.71 17.83
N ASP A 263 2.80 -6.70 17.07
CA ASP A 263 3.88 -5.81 17.49
C ASP A 263 3.52 -5.05 18.77
N VAL A 264 2.37 -4.37 18.77
CA VAL A 264 1.86 -3.63 19.93
C VAL A 264 1.71 -4.55 21.14
N LEU A 265 1.04 -5.69 20.97
CA LEU A 265 0.76 -6.62 22.08
C LEU A 265 2.03 -7.31 22.59
N SER A 266 2.98 -7.66 21.72
CA SER A 266 4.26 -8.26 22.14
C SER A 266 5.14 -7.24 22.88
N GLY A 267 5.16 -5.99 22.43
CA GLY A 267 5.81 -4.89 23.14
C GLY A 267 5.26 -4.66 24.56
N MET A 268 3.96 -4.89 24.74
CA MET A 268 3.28 -4.85 26.03
C MET A 268 3.31 -6.18 26.80
N LYS A 269 4.04 -7.20 26.31
CA LYS A 269 4.10 -8.56 26.89
C LYS A 269 2.75 -9.28 26.97
N ARG A 270 1.81 -8.95 26.07
CA ARG A 270 0.47 -9.56 25.97
C ARG A 270 0.33 -10.55 24.81
N ALA A 271 1.33 -10.63 23.93
CA ALA A 271 1.45 -11.63 22.87
C ALA A 271 2.90 -12.15 22.79
N SER A 272 3.09 -13.26 22.10
CA SER A 272 4.41 -13.86 21.91
C SER A 272 5.25 -13.06 20.92
N ARG A 273 6.47 -12.67 21.30
CA ARG A 273 7.44 -12.05 20.37
C ARG A 273 7.74 -12.98 19.19
N LYS A 274 7.86 -14.28 19.42
CA LYS A 274 8.06 -15.28 18.37
C LYS A 274 6.92 -15.31 17.35
N GLN A 275 5.67 -15.13 17.82
CA GLN A 275 4.52 -15.05 16.91
C GLN A 275 4.58 -13.79 16.04
N TYR A 276 4.96 -12.65 16.61
CA TYR A 276 5.20 -11.42 15.85
C TYR A 276 6.29 -11.61 14.77
N GLU A 277 7.45 -12.17 15.16
CA GLU A 277 8.57 -12.40 14.25
C GLU A 277 8.17 -13.30 13.08
N LYS A 278 7.42 -14.36 13.35
CA LYS A 278 6.87 -15.24 12.31
C LYS A 278 5.87 -14.53 11.38
N ALA A 279 4.99 -13.70 11.92
CA ALA A 279 4.05 -12.92 11.12
C ALA A 279 4.79 -11.90 10.24
N LEU A 280 5.82 -11.25 10.79
CA LEU A 280 6.69 -10.33 10.05
C LEU A 280 7.43 -11.03 8.90
N GLU A 281 8.03 -12.20 9.14
CA GLU A 281 8.70 -13.01 8.12
C GLU A 281 7.75 -13.36 6.96
N ARG A 282 6.52 -13.75 7.27
CA ARG A 282 5.49 -14.03 6.27
C ARG A 282 5.11 -12.78 5.47
N MET A 283 5.00 -11.61 6.11
CA MET A 283 4.77 -10.34 5.42
C MET A 283 5.96 -9.94 4.55
N GLN A 284 7.19 -10.17 5.00
CA GLN A 284 8.39 -9.96 4.20
C GLN A 284 8.41 -10.84 2.95
N ARG A 285 8.02 -12.12 3.07
CA ARG A 285 7.89 -13.00 1.92
C ARG A 285 6.83 -12.51 0.94
N TYR A 286 5.67 -12.10 1.44
CA TYR A 286 4.60 -11.53 0.61
C TYR A 286 5.06 -10.26 -0.12
N ALA A 287 5.81 -9.40 0.55
CA ALA A 287 6.36 -8.18 -0.05
C ALA A 287 7.37 -8.46 -1.18
N VAL A 288 8.16 -9.54 -1.08
CA VAL A 288 9.02 -9.99 -2.18
C VAL A 288 8.20 -10.34 -3.42
N LEU A 289 7.06 -11.03 -3.24
CA LEU A 289 6.16 -11.33 -4.35
C LEU A 289 5.54 -10.05 -4.93
N GLN A 290 5.10 -9.12 -4.08
CA GLN A 290 4.53 -7.84 -4.52
C GLN A 290 5.51 -7.03 -5.36
N GLU A 291 6.78 -6.94 -4.93
CA GLU A 291 7.81 -6.23 -5.69
C GLU A 291 8.01 -6.85 -7.08
N ARG A 292 8.02 -8.19 -7.16
CA ARG A 292 8.13 -8.92 -8.43
C ARG A 292 6.91 -8.77 -9.34
N PHE A 293 5.74 -8.51 -8.79
CA PHE A 293 4.52 -8.23 -9.57
C PHE A 293 4.54 -6.85 -10.22
N ILE A 294 5.38 -5.93 -9.78
CA ILE A 294 5.49 -4.62 -10.42
C ILE A 294 6.21 -4.79 -11.75
N SER A 295 5.52 -4.56 -12.87
CA SER A 295 6.08 -4.67 -14.22
C SER A 295 7.17 -3.63 -14.47
N PRO A 296 8.04 -3.81 -15.49
CA PRO A 296 9.07 -2.83 -15.86
C PRO A 296 8.50 -1.42 -16.11
N GLU A 297 7.24 -1.34 -16.55
CA GLU A 297 6.54 -0.08 -16.86
C GLU A 297 5.86 0.55 -15.64
N GLY A 298 5.92 -0.07 -14.45
CA GLY A 298 5.27 0.42 -13.24
C GLY A 298 3.77 0.14 -13.22
N THR A 299 3.35 -1.06 -13.61
CA THR A 299 2.00 -1.58 -13.41
C THR A 299 2.04 -2.81 -12.50
N PHE A 300 0.91 -3.24 -11.98
CA PHE A 300 0.78 -4.48 -11.23
C PHE A 300 -0.48 -5.26 -11.66
N PRO A 301 -0.55 -6.58 -11.46
CA PRO A 301 -1.67 -7.40 -11.91
C PRO A 301 -3.00 -6.95 -11.31
N VAL A 302 -4.02 -6.88 -12.14
CA VAL A 302 -5.39 -6.53 -11.74
C VAL A 302 -6.18 -7.82 -11.57
N PHE A 303 -6.36 -8.27 -10.33
CA PHE A 303 -7.10 -9.49 -10.01
C PHE A 303 -7.81 -9.41 -8.65
N GLY A 304 -8.79 -10.24 -8.46
CA GLY A 304 -9.57 -10.33 -7.23
C GLY A 304 -10.58 -9.18 -7.06
N ARG A 305 -11.21 -9.15 -5.91
CA ARG A 305 -12.19 -8.12 -5.51
C ARG A 305 -11.48 -6.87 -4.97
N SER A 306 -12.22 -5.78 -4.83
CA SER A 306 -11.78 -4.50 -4.26
C SER A 306 -10.56 -3.90 -4.96
N ILE A 307 -10.38 -4.18 -6.25
CA ILE A 307 -9.25 -3.66 -7.00
C ILE A 307 -9.28 -2.12 -7.11
N THR A 308 -10.45 -1.53 -6.92
CA THR A 308 -10.66 -0.08 -6.84
C THR A 308 -9.94 0.60 -5.68
N TYR A 309 -9.38 -0.16 -4.71
CA TYR A 309 -8.55 0.39 -3.62
C TYR A 309 -7.12 0.76 -4.08
N ARG A 310 -6.81 0.55 -5.36
CA ARG A 310 -5.64 1.11 -6.06
C ARG A 310 -4.30 0.80 -5.36
N SER A 311 -3.55 1.86 -5.00
CA SER A 311 -2.24 1.79 -4.33
C SER A 311 -2.25 1.06 -2.98
N ALA A 312 -3.40 0.83 -2.36
CA ALA A 312 -3.49 0.01 -1.15
C ALA A 312 -2.95 -1.42 -1.34
N ALA A 313 -3.00 -1.94 -2.58
CA ALA A 313 -2.41 -3.23 -2.93
C ALA A 313 -0.90 -3.33 -2.61
N LEU A 314 -0.22 -2.19 -2.45
CA LEU A 314 1.22 -2.10 -2.20
C LEU A 314 1.56 -1.71 -0.74
N GLN A 315 0.57 -1.67 0.16
CA GLN A 315 0.75 -1.30 1.56
C GLN A 315 1.86 -2.08 2.28
N PRO A 316 1.99 -3.42 2.16
CA PRO A 316 3.04 -4.16 2.84
C PRO A 316 4.46 -3.71 2.49
N LEU A 317 4.74 -3.40 1.22
CA LEU A 317 6.04 -2.85 0.80
C LEU A 317 6.31 -1.49 1.47
N SER A 318 5.33 -0.59 1.43
CA SER A 318 5.41 0.74 2.03
C SER A 318 5.54 0.67 3.57
N MET A 319 4.80 -0.24 4.21
CA MET A 319 4.84 -0.44 5.66
C MET A 319 6.16 -1.05 6.13
N LEU A 320 6.71 -2.04 5.42
CA LEU A 320 8.03 -2.61 5.74
C LEU A 320 9.14 -1.57 5.57
N ALA A 321 9.04 -0.68 4.58
CA ALA A 321 9.95 0.44 4.43
C ALA A 321 9.86 1.38 5.64
N LEU A 322 8.64 1.84 6.00
CA LEU A 322 8.40 2.70 7.17
C LEU A 322 9.00 2.13 8.45
N ARG A 323 8.99 0.82 8.61
CA ARG A 323 9.46 0.12 9.81
C ARG A 323 10.94 -0.29 9.75
N HIS A 324 11.67 0.03 8.68
CA HIS A 324 13.03 -0.46 8.43
C HIS A 324 13.13 -2.00 8.50
N GLN A 325 12.09 -2.69 8.03
CA GLN A 325 11.95 -4.15 8.09
C GLN A 325 11.85 -4.80 6.70
N LEU A 326 12.33 -4.11 5.66
CA LEU A 326 12.45 -4.72 4.34
C LEU A 326 13.35 -5.97 4.42
N PRO A 327 13.01 -7.07 3.72
CA PRO A 327 13.89 -8.24 3.67
C PRO A 327 15.21 -7.86 2.96
N ALA A 328 16.30 -8.56 3.31
CA ALA A 328 17.64 -8.25 2.80
C ALA A 328 17.77 -8.24 1.26
N SER A 329 16.87 -8.95 0.58
CA SER A 329 16.78 -9.01 -0.88
C SER A 329 16.20 -7.74 -1.53
N LEU A 330 15.51 -6.89 -0.75
CA LEU A 330 14.87 -5.66 -1.23
C LEU A 330 15.57 -4.44 -0.65
N LYS A 331 16.26 -3.68 -1.51
CA LYS A 331 16.94 -2.46 -1.09
C LYS A 331 15.95 -1.28 -1.01
N PRO A 332 16.12 -0.33 -0.05
CA PRO A 332 15.22 0.82 0.09
C PRO A 332 15.01 1.59 -1.23
N GLY A 333 16.08 1.98 -1.91
CA GLY A 333 16.01 2.67 -3.20
C GLY A 333 15.36 1.86 -4.33
N GLN A 334 15.44 0.51 -4.29
CA GLN A 334 14.74 -0.38 -5.22
C GLN A 334 13.23 -0.37 -4.98
N VAL A 335 12.81 -0.52 -3.73
CA VAL A 335 11.38 -0.51 -3.35
C VAL A 335 10.77 0.86 -3.65
N ARG A 336 11.46 1.95 -3.28
CA ARG A 336 11.02 3.31 -3.62
C ARG A 336 10.82 3.47 -5.13
N ALA A 337 11.79 3.08 -5.95
CA ALA A 337 11.71 3.22 -7.40
C ALA A 337 10.53 2.42 -8.00
N ALA A 338 10.30 1.19 -7.52
CA ALA A 338 9.19 0.35 -7.94
C ALA A 338 7.83 0.99 -7.59
N LEU A 339 7.65 1.41 -6.33
CA LEU A 339 6.43 2.06 -5.87
C LEU A 339 6.18 3.38 -6.59
N THR A 340 7.22 4.22 -6.77
CA THR A 340 7.11 5.48 -7.49
C THR A 340 6.71 5.29 -8.95
N ALA A 341 7.20 4.24 -9.61
CA ALA A 341 6.79 3.93 -10.98
C ALA A 341 5.28 3.67 -11.08
N VAL A 342 4.70 2.93 -10.12
CA VAL A 342 3.25 2.70 -10.04
C VAL A 342 2.51 4.00 -9.71
N TYR A 343 2.98 4.74 -8.72
CA TYR A 343 2.29 5.95 -8.27
C TYR A 343 2.31 7.05 -9.33
N ARG A 344 3.38 7.18 -10.10
CA ARG A 344 3.46 8.10 -11.25
C ARG A 344 2.39 7.80 -12.30
N ARG A 345 2.10 6.51 -12.57
CA ARG A 345 1.03 6.11 -13.49
C ARG A 345 -0.36 6.35 -12.93
N MET A 346 -0.54 6.07 -11.65
CA MET A 346 -1.86 6.11 -11.02
C MET A 346 -2.24 7.51 -10.54
N TRP A 347 -1.26 8.31 -10.10
CA TRP A 347 -1.48 9.60 -9.45
C TRP A 347 -0.82 10.77 -10.17
N GLY A 348 -0.24 10.54 -11.35
CA GLY A 348 0.45 11.58 -12.13
C GLY A 348 -0.47 12.56 -12.85
N ASP A 349 -1.78 12.28 -12.87
CA ASP A 349 -2.81 13.19 -13.39
C ASP A 349 -4.11 13.07 -12.57
N ASN A 350 -5.13 13.83 -12.95
CA ASN A 350 -6.37 13.96 -12.18
C ASN A 350 -7.47 12.95 -12.56
N ARG A 351 -7.18 11.92 -13.36
CA ARG A 351 -8.21 11.00 -13.87
C ARG A 351 -8.95 10.21 -12.79
N ASN A 352 -8.35 10.07 -11.61
CA ASN A 352 -8.92 9.35 -10.47
C ASN A 352 -9.81 10.23 -9.58
N TYR A 353 -9.98 11.50 -9.92
CA TYR A 353 -10.76 12.48 -9.16
C TYR A 353 -11.95 12.98 -9.97
N ASN A 354 -13.05 13.30 -9.27
CA ASN A 354 -14.18 14.01 -9.84
C ASN A 354 -13.91 15.53 -9.91
N ALA A 355 -14.88 16.30 -10.40
CA ALA A 355 -14.75 17.76 -10.53
C ALA A 355 -14.58 18.48 -9.19
N ASP A 356 -15.05 17.88 -8.08
CA ASP A 356 -14.98 18.45 -6.73
C ASP A 356 -13.69 18.02 -6.00
N GLY A 357 -12.82 17.25 -6.66
CA GLY A 357 -11.54 16.79 -6.13
C GLY A 357 -11.62 15.50 -5.29
N TYR A 358 -12.77 14.86 -5.17
CA TYR A 358 -12.91 13.57 -4.49
C TYR A 358 -12.58 12.40 -5.41
N LEU A 359 -12.10 11.30 -4.82
CA LEU A 359 -11.87 10.07 -5.58
C LEU A 359 -13.16 9.57 -6.22
N THR A 360 -13.06 9.04 -7.45
CA THR A 360 -14.17 8.46 -8.21
C THR A 360 -14.02 6.95 -8.33
N LEU A 361 -15.15 6.22 -8.48
CA LEU A 361 -15.16 4.75 -8.62
C LEU A 361 -14.32 4.30 -9.81
N GLY A 362 -13.43 3.34 -9.58
CA GLY A 362 -12.59 2.74 -10.60
C GLY A 362 -11.18 2.43 -10.13
N PHE A 363 -10.40 1.79 -10.99
CA PHE A 363 -8.99 1.45 -10.75
C PHE A 363 -8.04 2.52 -11.26
N ASN A 364 -8.18 2.93 -12.53
CA ASN A 364 -7.35 3.99 -13.13
C ASN A 364 -8.21 4.89 -14.02
N GLY A 365 -8.83 5.88 -13.41
CA GLY A 365 -9.91 6.67 -13.95
C GLY A 365 -11.29 6.21 -13.42
N ARG A 366 -12.36 6.80 -13.95
CA ARG A 366 -13.72 6.45 -13.56
C ARG A 366 -14.18 5.17 -14.28
N GLN A 367 -14.36 4.09 -13.53
CA GLN A 367 -14.74 2.74 -14.01
C GLN A 367 -15.74 2.11 -13.01
N PRO A 368 -16.98 2.63 -12.88
CA PRO A 368 -17.90 2.22 -11.82
C PRO A 368 -18.27 0.73 -11.88
N ASP A 369 -18.33 0.13 -13.07
CA ASP A 369 -18.76 -1.26 -13.27
C ASP A 369 -17.80 -2.31 -12.71
N ILE A 370 -16.53 -1.94 -12.40
CA ILE A 370 -15.59 -2.84 -11.74
C ILE A 370 -15.67 -2.76 -10.21
N SER A 371 -16.57 -1.96 -9.67
CA SER A 371 -16.73 -1.79 -8.23
C SER A 371 -17.61 -2.89 -7.65
N ASP A 372 -17.13 -3.49 -6.56
CA ASP A 372 -17.92 -4.46 -5.81
C ASP A 372 -19.16 -3.80 -5.17
N TYR A 373 -20.20 -4.59 -4.94
CA TYR A 373 -21.50 -4.15 -4.42
C TYR A 373 -21.45 -3.34 -3.10
N TYR A 374 -20.36 -3.44 -2.37
CA TYR A 374 -20.12 -2.71 -1.10
C TYR A 374 -19.28 -1.45 -1.27
N THR A 375 -18.88 -1.10 -2.49
CA THR A 375 -17.93 0.00 -2.74
C THR A 375 -18.65 1.32 -2.96
N ASN A 376 -18.17 2.37 -2.32
CA ASN A 376 -18.51 3.76 -2.59
C ASN A 376 -17.23 4.57 -2.77
N ASN A 377 -17.32 5.83 -3.18
CA ASN A 377 -16.12 6.64 -3.38
C ASN A 377 -15.36 6.95 -2.09
N GLY A 378 -15.99 6.88 -0.92
CA GLY A 378 -15.29 6.91 0.37
C GLY A 378 -14.41 5.69 0.60
N SER A 379 -14.85 4.51 0.13
CA SER A 379 -14.06 3.27 0.21
C SER A 379 -12.69 3.38 -0.44
N LEU A 380 -12.57 4.22 -1.47
CA LEU A 380 -11.37 4.36 -2.32
C LEU A 380 -10.20 5.03 -1.59
N TYR A 381 -10.47 5.71 -0.48
CA TYR A 381 -9.42 6.35 0.33
C TYR A 381 -8.50 5.33 1.02
N MET A 382 -8.81 4.03 0.91
CA MET A 382 -7.82 2.97 1.14
C MET A 382 -6.52 3.19 0.37
N ALA A 383 -6.58 3.82 -0.81
CA ALA A 383 -5.39 4.13 -1.60
C ALA A 383 -4.29 4.85 -0.79
N ALA A 384 -4.67 5.63 0.22
CA ALA A 384 -3.75 6.37 1.07
C ALA A 384 -2.77 5.46 1.85
N VAL A 385 -3.16 4.23 2.23
CA VAL A 385 -2.29 3.34 2.99
C VAL A 385 -1.05 2.88 2.20
N GLY A 386 -1.08 3.00 0.88
CA GLY A 386 0.12 2.79 0.05
C GLY A 386 1.24 3.80 0.33
N PHE A 387 0.91 4.95 0.90
CA PHE A 387 1.85 6.06 1.13
C PHE A 387 2.44 6.11 2.55
N VAL A 388 2.23 5.11 3.40
CA VAL A 388 2.67 5.15 4.81
C VAL A 388 4.19 5.36 4.96
N ALA A 389 5.02 4.99 3.97
CA ALA A 389 6.46 5.26 3.99
C ALA A 389 6.81 6.77 3.98
N LEU A 390 5.86 7.67 3.67
CA LEU A 390 6.05 9.11 3.88
C LEU A 390 6.25 9.47 5.36
N GLY A 391 5.90 8.59 6.29
CA GLY A 391 6.25 8.72 7.70
C GLY A 391 7.74 8.61 8.03
N LEU A 392 8.58 8.25 7.07
CA LEU A 392 10.03 8.36 7.19
C LEU A 392 10.48 9.81 6.96
N PRO A 393 11.46 10.33 7.72
CA PRO A 393 12.01 11.67 7.47
C PRO A 393 12.68 11.75 6.08
N ALA A 394 12.80 12.98 5.55
CA ALA A 394 13.28 13.18 4.18
C ALA A 394 14.74 12.76 3.95
N ASP A 395 15.54 12.70 5.00
CA ASP A 395 16.94 12.26 5.00
C ASP A 395 17.12 10.76 5.24
N ASP A 396 16.02 10.00 5.38
CA ASP A 396 16.05 8.54 5.53
C ASP A 396 16.63 7.86 4.28
N PRO A 397 17.39 6.75 4.43
CA PRO A 397 17.91 5.97 3.31
C PRO A 397 16.85 5.54 2.29
N PHE A 398 15.60 5.32 2.70
CA PHE A 398 14.51 5.06 1.76
C PHE A 398 14.36 6.17 0.72
N TRP A 399 14.57 7.43 1.12
CA TRP A 399 14.45 8.58 0.24
C TRP A 399 15.77 9.00 -0.41
N THR A 400 16.91 8.84 0.30
CA THR A 400 18.21 9.37 -0.13
C THR A 400 19.07 8.38 -0.91
N ASP A 401 18.84 7.07 -0.76
CA ASP A 401 19.54 6.07 -1.55
C ASP A 401 19.26 6.26 -3.05
N ALA A 402 20.25 5.96 -3.88
CA ALA A 402 20.08 5.97 -5.33
C ALA A 402 18.91 5.03 -5.74
N PRO A 403 18.06 5.44 -6.68
CA PRO A 403 17.03 4.56 -7.20
C PRO A 403 17.66 3.37 -7.93
N LEU A 404 17.14 2.17 -7.63
CA LEU A 404 17.62 0.93 -8.24
C LEU A 404 16.47 0.27 -9.04
N PRO A 405 16.77 -0.40 -10.15
CA PRO A 405 15.77 -1.18 -10.86
C PRO A 405 15.29 -2.32 -9.97
N TRP A 406 13.97 -2.55 -9.98
CA TRP A 406 13.35 -3.65 -9.24
C TRP A 406 13.44 -4.96 -10.00
N THR A 407 13.08 -6.06 -9.36
CA THR A 407 13.35 -7.42 -9.85
C THR A 407 12.78 -7.68 -11.24
N SER A 408 11.52 -7.36 -11.48
CA SER A 408 10.90 -7.53 -12.79
C SER A 408 11.57 -6.67 -13.86
N LYS A 409 11.91 -5.43 -13.53
CA LYS A 409 12.63 -4.52 -14.45
C LYS A 409 13.98 -5.09 -14.85
N LYS A 410 14.80 -5.53 -13.87
CA LYS A 410 16.09 -6.20 -14.13
C LYS A 410 15.92 -7.41 -15.05
N ALA A 411 14.93 -8.27 -14.75
CA ALA A 411 14.69 -9.49 -15.51
C ALA A 411 14.41 -9.21 -16.99
N TRP A 412 13.57 -8.22 -17.28
CA TRP A 412 13.22 -7.86 -18.66
C TRP A 412 14.28 -7.03 -19.38
N GLU A 413 15.20 -6.37 -18.64
CA GLU A 413 16.36 -5.68 -19.19
C GLU A 413 17.57 -6.62 -19.40
N GLY A 414 17.47 -7.89 -18.95
CA GLY A 414 18.54 -8.87 -19.05
C GLY A 414 19.61 -8.77 -17.96
N ASP A 415 19.35 -7.98 -16.93
CA ASP A 415 20.26 -7.79 -15.80
C ASP A 415 20.14 -8.94 -14.78
N PRO A 416 21.23 -9.24 -14.05
CA PRO A 416 21.19 -10.23 -12.98
C PRO A 416 20.22 -9.84 -11.85
N PHE A 417 19.44 -10.80 -11.39
CA PHE A 417 18.53 -10.65 -10.23
C PHE A 417 18.51 -11.90 -9.37
N PRO A 418 18.13 -11.82 -8.09
CA PRO A 418 18.05 -12.97 -7.21
C PRO A 418 16.98 -13.97 -7.69
N LYS A 419 17.38 -15.24 -7.87
CA LYS A 419 16.45 -16.34 -8.14
C LYS A 419 15.49 -16.49 -6.96
N ASP A 420 14.22 -16.74 -7.24
CA ASP A 420 13.23 -17.10 -6.24
C ASP A 420 13.31 -18.60 -5.89
N HIS A 421 12.71 -18.99 -4.77
CA HIS A 421 12.70 -20.35 -4.27
C HIS A 421 11.36 -20.62 -3.57
N ALA A 422 11.02 -21.90 -3.40
CA ALA A 422 9.89 -22.32 -2.57
C ALA A 422 10.12 -21.96 -1.09
N TYR A 423 9.06 -21.57 -0.39
CA TYR A 423 9.13 -21.02 0.98
C TYR A 423 8.24 -21.79 1.97
#